data_adda668a83a287660d69dc9bcd5ccf57
#
_entry.id   adda668a83a287660d69dc9bcd5ccf57
#
_cell.length_a   1.000
_cell.length_b   1.000
_cell.length_c   1.000
_cell.angle_alpha   90.00
_cell.angle_beta   90.00
_cell.angle_gamma   90.00
#
_symmetry.space_group_name_H-M   'P 1'
#
loop_
_entity.id
_entity.type
_entity.pdbx_description
1 polymer ?
#
loop_
_entity_poly.entity_id
_entity_poly.type
_entity_poly.pdbx_seq_one_letter_code
_entity_poly.pdbx_strand_id
1 'polypeptide(L)'
;LSLHFLFIYTRSFVASDFLKTSRHTSQQKGGQRRSFSKRFLIQAPVIIMKIIDSHLHFCPGYPHFDEIAIEAGHINNEEHLRECFQKYNIVGGIVMGNRGVHPDNHTYPDFLRYCVGVEARKLTPEKIQKTCDLVEENLKRNTCVGIKLYPGYDSIYVTDERFEPIYDLAKAYKKPVAIHTGQTAGSKAFIKYSH
;
A
#
# COMPACT_ATOMS: atom_id res chain seq x y z
N LEU A 1 -8.24 -13.20 -24.53
CA LEU A 1 -8.72 -12.26 -23.50
C LEU A 1 -7.63 -12.11 -22.48
N SER A 2 -6.88 -11.00 -22.53
CA SER A 2 -5.69 -10.74 -21.71
C SER A 2 -6.14 -10.25 -20.33
N LEU A 3 -5.98 -11.09 -19.30
CA LEU A 3 -6.02 -10.63 -17.91
C LEU A 3 -4.72 -9.87 -17.64
N HIS A 4 -4.79 -8.57 -17.47
CA HIS A 4 -3.65 -7.79 -17.01
C HIS A 4 -3.53 -7.95 -15.49
N PHE A 5 -2.65 -8.85 -15.06
CA PHE A 5 -2.20 -8.91 -13.68
C PHE A 5 -1.18 -7.81 -13.46
N LEU A 6 -1.55 -6.78 -12.71
CA LEU A 6 -0.60 -5.77 -12.26
C LEU A 6 0.14 -6.32 -11.03
N PHE A 7 1.34 -6.85 -11.22
CA PHE A 7 2.25 -7.20 -10.13
C PHE A 7 2.87 -5.92 -9.57
N ILE A 8 2.39 -5.49 -8.41
CA ILE A 8 3.03 -4.39 -7.67
C ILE A 8 4.01 -5.01 -6.68
N TYR A 9 5.29 -4.98 -7.03
CA TYR A 9 6.39 -5.37 -6.13
C TYR A 9 6.69 -4.17 -5.23
N THR A 10 6.23 -4.19 -3.98
CA THR A 10 6.62 -3.18 -3.00
C THR A 10 7.68 -3.76 -2.07
N ARG A 11 8.95 -3.42 -2.30
CA ARG A 11 9.93 -3.38 -1.22
C ARG A 11 9.55 -2.20 -0.35
N SER A 12 9.31 -2.43 0.93
CA SER A 12 9.25 -1.37 1.93
C SER A 12 10.60 -0.67 1.95
N PHE A 13 10.70 0.47 1.28
CA PHE A 13 11.86 1.34 1.38
C PHE A 13 11.76 2.07 2.72
N VAL A 14 12.49 1.59 3.71
CA VAL A 14 12.80 2.39 4.90
C VAL A 14 13.77 3.47 4.43
N ALA A 15 13.30 4.71 4.37
CA ALA A 15 14.11 5.87 3.97
C ALA A 15 15.05 6.28 5.12
N SER A 16 16.05 5.44 5.46
CA SER A 16 17.09 5.78 6.44
C SER A 16 18.46 6.07 5.86
N ASP A 17 18.69 5.97 4.55
CA ASP A 17 20.04 6.03 3.98
C ASP A 17 20.34 7.15 2.97
N PHE A 18 19.65 8.29 3.06
CA PHE A 18 19.98 9.40 2.14
C PHE A 18 20.45 10.69 2.84
N LEU A 19 21.31 10.58 3.85
CA LEU A 19 22.07 11.75 4.37
C LEU A 19 23.45 11.32 4.89
N LYS A 20 24.34 10.88 4.00
CA LYS A 20 25.80 10.99 4.23
C LYS A 20 26.42 11.72 3.06
N THR A 21 26.32 13.04 3.10
CA THR A 21 27.14 13.90 2.25
C THR A 21 28.54 14.00 2.83
N SER A 22 29.50 13.54 2.04
CA SER A 22 30.92 13.68 2.23
C SER A 22 31.34 15.15 2.43
N ARG A 23 31.96 15.44 3.58
CA ARG A 23 32.79 16.65 3.74
C ARG A 23 34.17 16.32 3.17
N HIS A 24 34.48 16.85 2.01
CA HIS A 24 35.86 17.01 1.56
C HIS A 24 36.29 18.45 1.84
N THR A 25 37.22 18.58 2.76
CA THR A 25 38.01 19.80 2.97
C THR A 25 39.10 19.84 1.92
N SER A 26 39.10 20.86 1.06
CA SER A 26 40.26 21.23 0.24
C SER A 26 40.76 22.56 0.64
N GLN A 27 42.06 22.60 0.99
CA GLN A 27 42.85 23.79 1.31
C GLN A 27 42.98 24.74 0.10
N GLN A 28 42.80 26.03 0.36
CA GLN A 28 43.08 27.09 -0.59
C GLN A 28 44.59 27.36 -0.72
N LYS A 29 45.05 27.53 -1.95
CA LYS A 29 46.24 28.32 -2.30
C LYS A 29 45.82 29.42 -3.27
N GLY A 30 46.35 30.59 -3.00
CA GLY A 30 45.97 31.90 -3.50
C GLY A 30 46.13 32.15 -5.01
N GLY A 31 45.48 33.22 -5.45
CA GLY A 31 45.87 33.95 -6.67
C GLY A 31 44.70 34.44 -7.53
N GLN A 32 44.61 35.74 -7.68
CA GLN A 32 43.95 36.54 -8.72
C GLN A 32 42.43 36.74 -8.68
N ARG A 33 42.05 37.94 -8.30
CA ARG A 33 40.72 38.53 -8.51
C ARG A 33 40.39 38.62 -10.00
N ARG A 34 39.47 37.79 -10.47
CA ARG A 34 38.73 37.99 -11.72
C ARG A 34 37.30 38.42 -11.37
N SER A 35 36.92 39.56 -11.97
CA SER A 35 35.54 40.08 -11.91
C SER A 35 34.56 39.01 -12.35
N PHE A 36 33.76 38.51 -11.41
CA PHE A 36 32.69 37.57 -11.72
C PHE A 36 31.44 38.37 -12.14
N SER A 37 31.15 38.31 -13.41
CA SER A 37 29.83 38.59 -13.97
C SER A 37 28.76 37.83 -13.15
N LYS A 38 27.74 38.57 -12.64
CA LYS A 38 26.58 37.96 -11.98
C LYS A 38 25.87 37.05 -12.99
N ARG A 39 26.24 35.79 -13.03
CA ARG A 39 25.39 34.76 -13.68
C ARG A 39 24.11 34.65 -12.86
N PHE A 40 23.00 35.09 -13.43
CA PHE A 40 21.68 34.77 -12.97
C PHE A 40 21.58 33.24 -13.06
N LEU A 41 21.70 32.56 -11.93
CA LEU A 41 21.29 31.14 -11.80
C LEU A 41 19.77 31.13 -11.95
N ILE A 42 19.31 30.82 -13.15
CA ILE A 42 17.92 30.44 -13.37
C ILE A 42 17.72 29.16 -12.58
N GLN A 43 17.14 29.28 -11.40
CA GLN A 43 16.75 28.14 -10.59
C GLN A 43 15.65 27.43 -11.37
N ALA A 44 15.95 26.23 -11.89
CA ALA A 44 14.94 25.41 -12.53
C ALA A 44 13.79 25.16 -11.53
N PRO A 45 12.52 25.21 -11.97
CA PRO A 45 11.41 24.98 -11.08
C PRO A 45 11.54 23.57 -10.48
N VAL A 46 11.49 23.48 -9.16
CA VAL A 46 11.45 22.20 -8.46
C VAL A 46 10.09 21.58 -8.78
N ILE A 47 10.07 20.57 -9.64
CA ILE A 47 8.86 19.79 -9.91
C ILE A 47 8.63 18.90 -8.70
N ILE A 48 7.69 19.29 -7.84
CA ILE A 48 7.25 18.46 -6.73
C ILE A 48 6.30 17.40 -7.30
N MET A 49 6.77 16.17 -7.40
CA MET A 49 5.97 15.04 -7.87
C MET A 49 4.94 14.64 -6.81
N LYS A 50 3.66 14.53 -7.22
CA LYS A 50 2.60 13.96 -6.36
C LYS A 50 2.71 12.44 -6.37
N ILE A 51 2.61 11.84 -5.18
CA ILE A 51 2.74 10.41 -4.96
C ILE A 51 1.40 9.83 -4.51
N ILE A 52 1.04 8.65 -4.98
CA ILE A 52 -0.04 7.83 -4.42
C ILE A 52 0.61 6.58 -3.83
N ASP A 53 0.39 6.33 -2.54
CA ASP A 53 0.78 5.07 -1.92
C ASP A 53 -0.24 3.99 -2.28
N SER A 54 0.15 3.08 -3.14
CA SER A 54 -0.75 2.03 -3.65
C SER A 54 -0.87 0.82 -2.72
N HIS A 55 -0.17 0.78 -1.57
CA HIS A 55 -0.19 -0.36 -0.66
C HIS A 55 0.18 0.05 0.77
N LEU A 56 -0.81 0.39 1.56
CA LEU A 56 -0.61 0.66 2.98
C LEU A 56 -1.58 -0.16 3.85
N HIS A 57 -1.24 -0.30 5.13
CA HIS A 57 -2.12 -0.86 6.14
C HIS A 57 -2.48 0.24 7.14
N PHE A 58 -3.77 0.47 7.35
CA PHE A 58 -4.29 1.48 8.26
C PHE A 58 -5.48 0.92 9.03
N CYS A 59 -5.22 0.49 10.26
CA CYS A 59 -6.18 -0.16 11.15
C CYS A 59 -6.11 0.40 12.57
N PRO A 60 -6.39 1.70 12.78
CA PRO A 60 -6.36 2.28 14.13
C PRO A 60 -7.32 1.57 15.07
N GLY A 61 -6.90 1.38 16.33
CA GLY A 61 -7.66 0.69 17.35
C GLY A 61 -7.57 -0.85 17.29
N TYR A 62 -6.72 -1.40 16.44
CA TYR A 62 -6.39 -2.82 16.43
C TYR A 62 -5.00 -2.99 17.09
N PRO A 63 -4.89 -3.53 18.32
CA PRO A 63 -3.66 -3.51 19.12
C PRO A 63 -2.42 -4.02 18.38
N HIS A 64 -2.56 -5.11 17.62
CA HIS A 64 -1.45 -5.67 16.85
C HIS A 64 -0.92 -4.71 15.76
N PHE A 65 -1.79 -3.93 15.11
CA PHE A 65 -1.35 -2.93 14.14
C PHE A 65 -0.78 -1.69 14.79
N ASP A 66 -1.26 -1.34 15.97
CA ASP A 66 -0.72 -0.22 16.76
C ASP A 66 0.71 -0.55 17.24
N GLU A 67 0.95 -1.77 17.71
CA GLU A 67 2.28 -2.28 18.11
C GLU A 67 3.27 -2.24 16.93
N ILE A 68 2.89 -2.79 15.77
CA ILE A 68 3.72 -2.77 14.57
C ILE A 68 4.02 -1.34 14.11
N ALA A 69 3.05 -0.43 14.18
CA ALA A 69 3.28 0.97 13.83
C ALA A 69 4.33 1.61 14.75
N ILE A 70 4.24 1.38 16.06
CA ILE A 70 5.22 1.88 17.05
C ILE A 70 6.62 1.31 16.78
N GLU A 71 6.72 0.02 16.53
CA GLU A 71 8.00 -0.63 16.18
C GLU A 71 8.63 -0.02 14.90
N ALA A 72 7.79 0.40 13.96
CA ALA A 72 8.21 1.08 12.73
C ALA A 72 8.46 2.59 12.92
N GLY A 73 8.33 3.14 14.14
CA GLY A 73 8.51 4.57 14.41
C GLY A 73 7.32 5.44 14.01
N HIS A 74 6.12 4.86 13.95
CA HIS A 74 4.87 5.54 13.56
C HIS A 74 3.81 5.45 14.65
N ILE A 75 2.74 6.24 14.50
CA ILE A 75 1.52 6.16 15.30
C ILE A 75 0.37 5.80 14.34
N ASN A 76 -0.38 4.74 14.66
CA ASN A 76 -1.47 4.25 13.83
C ASN A 76 -2.76 5.08 14.04
N ASN A 77 -2.71 6.37 13.66
CA ASN A 77 -3.87 7.26 13.68
C ASN A 77 -3.89 8.16 12.44
N GLU A 78 -5.03 8.83 12.23
CA GLU A 78 -5.22 9.68 11.05
C GLU A 78 -4.32 10.91 11.07
N GLU A 79 -4.10 11.55 12.22
CA GLU A 79 -3.30 12.76 12.36
C GLU A 79 -1.85 12.51 11.90
N HIS A 80 -1.21 11.49 12.46
CA HIS A 80 0.16 11.10 12.07
C HIS A 80 0.25 10.69 10.60
N LEU A 81 -0.76 9.97 10.07
CA LEU A 81 -0.78 9.59 8.66
C LEU A 81 -0.85 10.84 7.76
N ARG A 82 -1.68 11.84 8.10
CA ARG A 82 -1.77 13.11 7.37
C ARG A 82 -0.44 13.86 7.39
N GLU A 83 0.23 13.94 8.54
CA GLU A 83 1.55 14.55 8.65
C GLU A 83 2.58 13.86 7.75
N CYS A 84 2.64 12.53 7.76
CA CYS A 84 3.52 11.75 6.90
C CYS A 84 3.22 12.00 5.42
N PHE A 85 1.96 12.01 5.02
CA PHE A 85 1.54 12.26 3.64
C PHE A 85 1.93 13.66 3.18
N GLN A 86 1.71 14.68 3.99
CA GLN A 86 2.13 16.05 3.71
C GLN A 86 3.65 16.17 3.57
N LYS A 87 4.40 15.58 4.52
CA LYS A 87 5.86 15.61 4.55
C LYS A 87 6.49 15.03 3.28
N TYR A 88 5.90 13.96 2.74
CA TYR A 88 6.44 13.24 1.58
C TYR A 88 5.69 13.52 0.28
N ASN A 89 4.79 14.50 0.26
CA ASN A 89 3.95 14.86 -0.90
C ASN A 89 3.12 13.68 -1.43
N ILE A 90 2.64 12.83 -0.51
CA ILE A 90 1.71 11.75 -0.82
C ILE A 90 0.30 12.34 -0.79
N VAL A 91 -0.41 12.25 -1.91
CA VAL A 91 -1.73 12.89 -2.09
C VAL A 91 -2.89 11.92 -1.87
N GLY A 92 -2.63 10.64 -1.73
CA GLY A 92 -3.64 9.62 -1.47
C GLY A 92 -3.02 8.25 -1.27
N GLY A 93 -3.80 7.31 -0.76
CA GLY A 93 -3.33 5.94 -0.52
C GLY A 93 -4.41 4.88 -0.71
N ILE A 94 -3.98 3.63 -0.90
CA ILE A 94 -4.86 2.47 -1.02
C ILE A 94 -4.59 1.52 0.13
N VAL A 95 -5.56 1.40 1.04
CA VAL A 95 -5.50 0.50 2.18
C VAL A 95 -5.75 -0.94 1.74
N MET A 96 -4.85 -1.84 2.07
CA MET A 96 -5.07 -3.28 1.92
C MET A 96 -5.90 -3.78 3.09
N GLY A 97 -7.15 -4.18 2.82
CA GLY A 97 -8.14 -4.45 3.84
C GLY A 97 -7.79 -5.62 4.75
N ASN A 98 -7.65 -5.36 6.05
CA ASN A 98 -7.42 -6.34 7.10
C ASN A 98 -8.62 -6.46 8.07
N ARG A 99 -9.77 -5.88 7.68
CA ARG A 99 -10.97 -5.75 8.54
C ARG A 99 -12.11 -6.70 8.15
N GLY A 100 -11.81 -7.75 7.37
CA GLY A 100 -12.80 -8.68 6.83
C GLY A 100 -13.64 -8.06 5.73
N VAL A 101 -14.77 -8.72 5.39
CA VAL A 101 -15.60 -8.36 4.21
C VAL A 101 -16.81 -7.49 4.53
N HIS A 102 -17.11 -7.20 5.83
CA HIS A 102 -18.30 -6.42 6.16
C HIS A 102 -18.09 -4.94 5.77
N PRO A 103 -18.99 -4.34 4.96
CA PRO A 103 -18.81 -2.98 4.46
C PRO A 103 -18.64 -1.91 5.56
N ASP A 104 -19.29 -2.06 6.71
CA ASP A 104 -19.21 -1.11 7.82
C ASP A 104 -17.83 -1.05 8.48
N ASN A 105 -17.00 -2.08 8.28
CA ASN A 105 -15.65 -2.11 8.79
C ASN A 105 -14.70 -1.22 7.96
N HIS A 106 -15.15 -0.71 6.81
CA HIS A 106 -14.31 0.01 5.84
C HIS A 106 -14.66 1.51 5.81
N THR A 107 -14.45 2.16 6.95
CA THR A 107 -14.46 3.61 7.07
C THR A 107 -13.04 4.12 7.17
N TYR A 108 -12.65 4.98 6.23
CA TYR A 108 -11.30 5.54 6.11
C TYR A 108 -11.35 7.05 5.88
N PRO A 109 -10.27 7.80 6.20
CA PRO A 109 -10.13 9.20 5.81
C PRO A 109 -10.36 9.42 4.31
N ASP A 110 -10.82 10.61 3.94
CA ASP A 110 -11.26 10.99 2.59
C ASP A 110 -10.16 10.86 1.50
N PHE A 111 -8.91 10.98 1.89
CA PHE A 111 -7.75 10.83 1.02
C PHE A 111 -7.32 9.36 0.79
N LEU A 112 -8.00 8.40 1.46
CA LEU A 112 -7.75 6.98 1.28
C LEU A 112 -8.84 6.29 0.45
N ARG A 113 -8.42 5.24 -0.25
CA ARG A 113 -9.25 4.23 -0.88
C ARG A 113 -8.86 2.88 -0.29
N TYR A 114 -9.61 1.82 -0.57
CA TYR A 114 -9.28 0.51 -0.03
C TYR A 114 -9.54 -0.62 -1.02
N CYS A 115 -8.83 -1.74 -0.83
CA CYS A 115 -9.17 -3.03 -1.37
C CYS A 115 -9.81 -3.86 -0.25
N VAL A 116 -10.98 -4.46 -0.50
CA VAL A 116 -11.62 -5.36 0.48
C VAL A 116 -10.83 -6.66 0.59
N GLY A 117 -10.42 -7.04 1.80
CA GLY A 117 -9.68 -8.27 2.06
C GLY A 117 -10.59 -9.47 2.15
N VAL A 118 -10.31 -10.52 1.37
CA VAL A 118 -11.07 -11.79 1.38
C VAL A 118 -10.19 -12.90 1.90
N GLU A 119 -10.67 -13.60 2.93
CA GLU A 119 -10.03 -14.76 3.52
C GLU A 119 -10.62 -16.05 2.92
N ALA A 120 -9.79 -16.97 2.47
CA ALA A 120 -10.25 -18.24 1.87
C ALA A 120 -11.16 -19.07 2.80
N ARG A 121 -10.93 -18.99 4.11
CA ARG A 121 -11.79 -19.65 5.13
C ARG A 121 -13.25 -19.17 5.12
N LYS A 122 -13.54 -18.04 4.47
CA LYS A 122 -14.89 -17.50 4.25
C LYS A 122 -15.54 -18.03 2.97
N LEU A 123 -14.79 -18.73 2.13
CA LEU A 123 -15.24 -19.26 0.84
C LEU A 123 -15.60 -20.75 0.94
N THR A 124 -16.25 -21.16 2.02
CA THR A 124 -16.83 -22.50 2.16
C THR A 124 -18.21 -22.56 1.49
N PRO A 125 -18.71 -23.74 1.07
CA PRO A 125 -20.02 -23.86 0.43
C PRO A 125 -21.15 -23.14 1.20
N GLU A 126 -21.10 -23.16 2.54
CA GLU A 126 -22.14 -22.56 3.40
C GLU A 126 -22.04 -21.04 3.52
N LYS A 127 -20.86 -20.47 3.22
CA LYS A 127 -20.56 -19.04 3.46
C LYS A 127 -20.32 -18.26 2.20
N ILE A 128 -20.03 -18.94 1.09
CA ILE A 128 -19.54 -18.28 -0.14
C ILE A 128 -20.54 -17.26 -0.66
N GLN A 129 -21.82 -17.58 -0.72
CA GLN A 129 -22.84 -16.66 -1.20
C GLN A 129 -22.86 -15.39 -0.38
N LYS A 130 -22.96 -15.51 0.95
CA LYS A 130 -22.93 -14.35 1.85
C LYS A 130 -21.63 -13.54 1.74
N THR A 131 -20.52 -14.23 1.54
CA THR A 131 -19.21 -13.55 1.36
C THR A 131 -19.19 -12.76 0.06
N CYS A 132 -19.68 -13.35 -1.04
CA CYS A 132 -19.79 -12.68 -2.33
C CYS A 132 -20.71 -11.45 -2.27
N ASP A 133 -21.88 -11.57 -1.62
CA ASP A 133 -22.81 -10.45 -1.45
C ASP A 133 -22.14 -9.27 -0.72
N LEU A 134 -21.42 -9.52 0.38
CA LEU A 134 -20.70 -8.50 1.13
C LEU A 134 -19.51 -7.91 0.33
N VAL A 135 -18.79 -8.73 -0.44
CA VAL A 135 -17.74 -8.23 -1.34
C VAL A 135 -18.33 -7.35 -2.41
N GLU A 136 -19.46 -7.75 -3.00
CA GLU A 136 -20.17 -6.97 -4.00
C GLU A 136 -20.65 -5.61 -3.46
N GLU A 137 -21.18 -5.58 -2.24
CA GLU A 137 -21.55 -4.32 -1.57
C GLU A 137 -20.36 -3.37 -1.42
N ASN A 138 -19.17 -3.90 -1.09
CA ASN A 138 -17.95 -3.09 -1.08
C ASN A 138 -17.61 -2.60 -2.48
N LEU A 139 -17.66 -3.47 -3.48
CA LEU A 139 -17.31 -3.11 -4.86
C LEU A 139 -18.23 -2.04 -5.46
N LYS A 140 -19.46 -1.92 -4.99
CA LYS A 140 -20.40 -0.83 -5.36
C LYS A 140 -19.98 0.53 -4.81
N ARG A 141 -19.16 0.58 -3.76
CA ARG A 141 -18.67 1.85 -3.16
C ARG A 141 -17.56 2.47 -4.00
N ASN A 142 -17.63 3.80 -4.19
CA ASN A 142 -16.58 4.55 -4.90
C ASN A 142 -15.22 4.55 -4.16
N THR A 143 -15.25 4.32 -2.85
CA THR A 143 -14.03 4.24 -2.01
C THR A 143 -13.35 2.88 -2.09
N CYS A 144 -14.05 1.81 -2.45
CA CYS A 144 -13.46 0.49 -2.68
C CYS A 144 -12.90 0.42 -4.11
N VAL A 145 -11.61 0.22 -4.25
CA VAL A 145 -10.93 0.23 -5.56
C VAL A 145 -10.46 -1.16 -6.01
N GLY A 146 -10.65 -2.20 -5.20
CA GLY A 146 -10.24 -3.54 -5.55
C GLY A 146 -10.51 -4.57 -4.46
N ILE A 147 -9.99 -5.77 -4.67
CA ILE A 147 -10.03 -6.89 -3.74
C ILE A 147 -8.60 -7.22 -3.32
N LYS A 148 -8.38 -7.64 -2.08
CA LYS A 148 -7.10 -8.12 -1.58
C LYS A 148 -7.18 -9.57 -1.14
N LEU A 149 -6.23 -10.40 -1.61
CA LEU A 149 -6.08 -11.80 -1.24
C LEU A 149 -4.75 -12.04 -0.51
N TYR A 150 -4.77 -13.02 0.40
CA TYR A 150 -3.64 -13.37 1.27
C TYR A 150 -3.34 -14.89 1.22
N PRO A 151 -2.92 -15.44 0.07
CA PRO A 151 -2.81 -16.89 -0.13
C PRO A 151 -1.84 -17.56 0.86
N GLY A 152 -0.73 -16.92 1.22
CA GLY A 152 0.21 -17.45 2.21
C GLY A 152 -0.40 -17.64 3.59
N TYR A 153 -1.28 -16.74 4.02
CA TYR A 153 -1.99 -16.83 5.31
C TYR A 153 -3.15 -17.82 5.26
N ASP A 154 -3.79 -17.95 4.12
CA ASP A 154 -4.90 -18.87 3.89
C ASP A 154 -4.43 -20.29 3.56
N SER A 155 -3.14 -20.48 3.27
CA SER A 155 -2.53 -21.76 2.89
C SER A 155 -3.14 -22.39 1.65
N ILE A 156 -3.57 -21.57 0.69
CA ILE A 156 -4.10 -22.01 -0.60
C ILE A 156 -3.52 -21.19 -1.74
N TYR A 157 -3.40 -21.76 -2.91
CA TYR A 157 -2.93 -21.05 -4.10
C TYR A 157 -4.00 -20.10 -4.64
N VAL A 158 -3.56 -19.01 -5.28
CA VAL A 158 -4.46 -18.05 -5.94
C VAL A 158 -5.29 -18.65 -7.07
N THR A 159 -4.87 -19.79 -7.59
CA THR A 159 -5.58 -20.57 -8.62
C THR A 159 -6.62 -21.54 -8.06
N ASP A 160 -6.83 -21.55 -6.74
CA ASP A 160 -7.82 -22.41 -6.10
C ASP A 160 -9.23 -21.99 -6.54
N GLU A 161 -10.06 -22.96 -6.92
CA GLU A 161 -11.42 -22.77 -7.44
C GLU A 161 -12.33 -21.96 -6.51
N ARG A 162 -12.07 -21.98 -5.20
CA ARG A 162 -12.81 -21.18 -4.22
C ARG A 162 -12.74 -19.68 -4.49
N PHE A 163 -11.69 -19.21 -5.16
CA PHE A 163 -11.56 -17.79 -5.52
C PHE A 163 -12.26 -17.41 -6.82
N GLU A 164 -12.73 -18.36 -7.63
CA GLU A 164 -13.38 -18.05 -8.91
C GLU A 164 -14.55 -17.06 -8.78
N PRO A 165 -15.50 -17.23 -7.84
CA PRO A 165 -16.59 -16.26 -7.68
C PRO A 165 -16.09 -14.85 -7.31
N ILE A 166 -14.96 -14.74 -6.61
CA ILE A 166 -14.33 -13.47 -6.24
C ILE A 166 -13.69 -12.82 -7.48
N TYR A 167 -13.06 -13.61 -8.34
CA TYR A 167 -12.51 -13.13 -9.62
C TYR A 167 -13.62 -12.68 -10.58
N ASP A 168 -14.74 -13.39 -10.62
CA ASP A 168 -15.89 -12.99 -11.43
C ASP A 168 -16.49 -11.66 -10.96
N LEU A 169 -16.59 -11.43 -9.65
CA LEU A 169 -16.99 -10.14 -9.10
C LEU A 169 -15.98 -9.03 -9.49
N ALA A 170 -14.68 -9.26 -9.30
CA ALA A 170 -13.66 -8.31 -9.69
C ALA A 170 -13.77 -7.92 -11.18
N LYS A 171 -13.98 -8.91 -12.04
CA LYS A 171 -14.18 -8.74 -13.48
C LYS A 171 -15.46 -7.94 -13.80
N ALA A 172 -16.59 -8.31 -13.16
CA ALA A 172 -17.88 -7.64 -13.36
C ALA A 172 -17.81 -6.14 -12.99
N TYR A 173 -17.14 -5.82 -11.91
CA TYR A 173 -16.94 -4.44 -11.43
C TYR A 173 -15.71 -3.75 -12.04
N LYS A 174 -14.94 -4.43 -12.90
CA LYS A 174 -13.69 -3.92 -13.52
C LYS A 174 -12.70 -3.39 -12.49
N LYS A 175 -12.57 -4.06 -11.35
CA LYS A 175 -11.67 -3.71 -10.26
C LYS A 175 -10.55 -4.74 -10.12
N PRO A 176 -9.31 -4.32 -9.81
CA PRO A 176 -8.17 -5.22 -9.70
C PRO A 176 -8.28 -6.14 -8.48
N VAL A 177 -7.57 -7.25 -8.55
CA VAL A 177 -7.28 -8.12 -7.41
C VAL A 177 -5.81 -7.96 -7.05
N ALA A 178 -5.53 -7.47 -5.86
CA ALA A 178 -4.19 -7.37 -5.29
C ALA A 178 -3.88 -8.67 -4.51
N ILE A 179 -2.81 -9.34 -4.87
CA ILE A 179 -2.38 -10.60 -4.27
C ILE A 179 -1.16 -10.35 -3.39
N HIS A 180 -1.19 -10.83 -2.14
CA HIS A 180 -0.01 -10.83 -1.28
C HIS A 180 1.01 -11.83 -1.83
N THR A 181 2.23 -11.37 -2.09
CA THR A 181 3.35 -12.20 -2.58
C THR A 181 4.57 -12.03 -1.71
N GLY A 182 5.45 -13.01 -1.71
CA GLY A 182 6.70 -12.98 -0.96
C GLY A 182 6.53 -13.32 0.52
N GLN A 183 7.37 -12.72 1.36
CA GLN A 183 7.44 -13.03 2.79
C GLN A 183 6.20 -12.55 3.53
N THR A 184 5.74 -13.37 4.48
CA THR A 184 4.61 -13.06 5.36
C THR A 184 5.11 -12.61 6.74
N ALA A 185 4.40 -11.71 7.40
CA ALA A 185 4.75 -11.21 8.72
C ALA A 185 4.49 -12.24 9.85
N GLY A 186 3.66 -13.25 9.61
CA GLY A 186 3.27 -14.22 10.63
C GLY A 186 3.97 -15.57 10.49
N SER A 187 4.40 -16.15 11.61
CA SER A 187 5.03 -17.48 11.65
C SER A 187 4.13 -18.64 11.19
N LYS A 188 2.83 -18.41 11.13
CA LYS A 188 1.83 -19.42 10.70
C LYS A 188 1.51 -19.37 9.19
N ALA A 189 2.08 -18.41 8.46
CA ALA A 189 1.83 -18.27 7.04
C ALA A 189 2.89 -19.01 6.23
N PHE A 190 2.48 -19.62 5.11
CA PHE A 190 3.36 -20.44 4.29
C PHE A 190 3.70 -19.70 2.98
N ILE A 191 4.96 -19.27 2.86
CA ILE A 191 5.49 -18.54 1.71
C ILE A 191 5.25 -19.28 0.37
N LYS A 192 5.21 -20.62 0.38
CA LYS A 192 4.99 -21.43 -0.84
C LYS A 192 3.67 -21.10 -1.56
N TYR A 193 2.67 -20.58 -0.85
CA TYR A 193 1.38 -20.19 -1.44
C TYR A 193 1.38 -18.73 -1.94
N SER A 194 2.46 -17.99 -1.68
CA SER A 194 2.63 -16.58 -2.07
C SER A 194 3.57 -16.39 -3.27
N HIS A 195 3.79 -17.47 -4.04
CA HIS A 195 4.62 -17.46 -5.25
C HIS A 195 3.81 -17.79 -6.48
#